data_016d319aff09f8d99153a58cf51d0417
#
_entry.id   016d319aff09f8d99153a58cf51d0417
#
_cell.length_a   1.000
_cell.length_b   1.000
_cell.length_c   1.000
_cell.angle_alpha   90.00
_cell.angle_beta   90.00
_cell.angle_gamma   90.00
#
_symmetry.space_group_name_H-M   'P 1'
#
loop_
_entity.id
_entity.type
_entity.pdbx_description
1 polymer ?
#
loop_
_entity_poly.entity_id
_entity_poly.type
_entity_poly.pdbx_seq_one_letter_code
_entity_poly.pdbx_strand_id
1 'polypeptide(L)'
;IRVNLDSHISRIDLVGKDAIVLEDGKQVTTFKEGILPWCLQNPAALVFDEYDAGRPDVMFVIQRVLEVDGKLTLMDQSKVIQPHPFFRLFSTSNTVGLGDTTGLYHGTQQINQGQMDRWNIVSTLNYLPFDKELEIVLATNKDLNNKDGKELLSNMIKVADLTRKGFVNGDISTVMSPRTVLHWAENTDIFKDQGYAFRITFLNKCDELEKKIISEYYQRCFGEDLPESSI
;
A
#
# COMPACT_ATOMS: atom_id res chain seq x y z
N ILE A 1 -12.01 6.07 6.80
CA ILE A 1 -12.29 4.65 6.52
C ILE A 1 -11.42 4.24 5.36
N ARG A 2 -10.74 3.10 5.48
CA ARG A 2 -9.88 2.53 4.42
C ARG A 2 -10.46 1.20 3.97
N VAL A 3 -10.52 1.00 2.67
CA VAL A 3 -10.99 -0.23 2.01
C VAL A 3 -9.91 -0.66 1.03
N ASN A 4 -9.33 -1.84 1.24
CA ASN A 4 -8.42 -2.44 0.27
C ASN A 4 -9.24 -3.03 -0.87
N LEU A 5 -8.88 -2.69 -2.09
CA LEU A 5 -9.49 -3.25 -3.28
C LEU A 5 -8.67 -4.44 -3.78
N ASP A 6 -9.37 -5.43 -4.27
CA ASP A 6 -8.80 -6.59 -4.94
C ASP A 6 -9.78 -7.12 -6.00
N SER A 7 -9.41 -8.19 -6.67
CA SER A 7 -10.24 -8.83 -7.70
C SER A 7 -11.52 -9.50 -7.17
N HIS A 8 -11.69 -9.63 -5.85
CA HIS A 8 -12.85 -10.28 -5.22
C HIS A 8 -13.91 -9.27 -4.79
N ILE A 9 -13.50 -8.00 -4.55
CA ILE A 9 -14.46 -6.94 -4.20
C ILE A 9 -15.45 -6.74 -5.33
N SER A 10 -16.70 -6.79 -4.99
CA SER A 10 -17.82 -6.65 -5.92
C SER A 10 -18.62 -5.38 -5.66
N ARG A 11 -19.52 -5.04 -6.58
CA ARG A 11 -20.46 -3.93 -6.40
C ARG A 11 -21.28 -4.07 -5.10
N ILE A 12 -21.66 -5.31 -4.75
CA ILE A 12 -22.46 -5.60 -3.56
C ILE A 12 -21.72 -5.21 -2.29
N ASP A 13 -20.41 -5.43 -2.25
CA ASP A 13 -19.60 -5.10 -1.07
C ASP A 13 -19.45 -3.59 -0.88
N LEU A 14 -19.38 -2.85 -1.97
CA LEU A 14 -19.26 -1.39 -1.93
C LEU A 14 -20.60 -0.70 -1.70
N VAL A 15 -21.63 -1.09 -2.45
CA VAL A 15 -22.93 -0.38 -2.51
C VAL A 15 -23.93 -0.95 -1.51
N GLY A 16 -23.94 -2.27 -1.36
CA GLY A 16 -24.91 -2.97 -0.53
C GLY A 16 -25.74 -3.99 -1.30
N LYS A 17 -26.58 -4.68 -0.59
CA LYS A 17 -27.39 -5.79 -1.10
C LYS A 17 -28.69 -5.96 -0.34
N ASP A 18 -29.65 -6.59 -0.98
CA ASP A 18 -30.83 -7.09 -0.29
C ASP A 18 -30.43 -8.26 0.62
N ALA A 19 -30.94 -8.23 1.84
CA ALA A 19 -30.74 -9.26 2.85
C ALA A 19 -32.09 -9.65 3.46
N ILE A 20 -32.27 -10.94 3.72
CA ILE A 20 -33.43 -11.45 4.46
C ILE A 20 -33.11 -11.34 5.95
N VAL A 21 -33.91 -10.56 6.65
CA VAL A 21 -33.85 -10.41 8.12
C VAL A 21 -35.13 -10.92 8.76
N LEU A 22 -35.02 -11.29 10.02
CA LEU A 22 -36.20 -11.65 10.82
C LEU A 22 -36.66 -10.43 11.60
N GLU A 23 -37.85 -9.91 11.26
CA GLU A 23 -38.53 -8.85 12.00
C GLU A 23 -39.84 -9.42 12.55
N ASP A 24 -40.02 -9.38 13.86
CA ASP A 24 -41.19 -9.92 14.57
C ASP A 24 -41.53 -11.38 14.18
N GLY A 25 -40.49 -12.21 13.97
CA GLY A 25 -40.65 -13.62 13.60
C GLY A 25 -41.02 -13.87 12.12
N LYS A 26 -41.09 -12.84 11.29
CA LYS A 26 -41.33 -12.93 9.84
C LYS A 26 -40.08 -12.64 9.07
N GLN A 27 -39.89 -13.34 7.96
CA GLN A 27 -38.80 -13.01 7.00
C GLN A 27 -39.21 -11.80 6.20
N VAL A 28 -38.37 -10.75 6.27
CA VAL A 28 -38.55 -9.52 5.51
C VAL A 28 -37.27 -9.29 4.71
N THR A 29 -37.40 -8.90 3.42
CA THR A 29 -36.29 -8.48 2.61
C THR A 29 -36.03 -7.00 2.85
N THR A 30 -34.83 -6.66 3.31
CA THR A 30 -34.38 -5.28 3.53
C THR A 30 -33.06 -5.04 2.85
N PHE A 31 -32.86 -3.82 2.34
CA PHE A 31 -31.59 -3.45 1.76
C PHE A 31 -30.57 -3.11 2.85
N LYS A 32 -29.46 -3.82 2.86
CA LYS A 32 -28.33 -3.53 3.74
C LYS A 32 -27.30 -2.67 2.99
N GLU A 33 -27.21 -1.41 3.39
CA GLU A 33 -26.25 -0.47 2.78
C GLU A 33 -24.80 -0.97 2.95
N GLY A 34 -24.00 -0.79 1.89
CA GLY A 34 -22.56 -1.02 1.89
C GLY A 34 -21.78 0.20 2.42
N ILE A 35 -20.47 0.09 2.38
CA ILE A 35 -19.60 1.12 2.94
C ILE A 35 -19.63 2.45 2.17
N LEU A 36 -19.78 2.40 0.84
CA LEU A 36 -19.77 3.59 -0.01
C LEU A 36 -20.99 4.52 0.24
N PRO A 37 -22.25 4.03 0.24
CA PRO A 37 -23.40 4.86 0.58
C PRO A 37 -23.30 5.45 1.98
N TRP A 38 -22.83 4.67 2.95
CA TRP A 38 -22.64 5.14 4.31
C TRP A 38 -21.62 6.29 4.38
N CYS A 39 -20.44 6.11 3.75
CA CYS A 39 -19.40 7.15 3.72
C CYS A 39 -19.90 8.43 3.06
N LEU A 40 -20.64 8.30 1.95
CA LEU A 40 -21.18 9.46 1.23
C LEU A 40 -22.12 10.30 2.08
N GLN A 41 -22.93 9.68 2.94
CA GLN A 41 -23.90 10.37 3.76
C GLN A 41 -23.30 11.01 5.04
N ASN A 42 -22.05 10.72 5.35
CA ASN A 42 -21.39 11.15 6.58
C ASN A 42 -20.17 12.06 6.30
N PRO A 43 -19.73 12.87 7.28
CA PRO A 43 -18.49 13.65 7.20
C PRO A 43 -17.27 12.71 7.33
N ALA A 44 -17.01 11.92 6.29
CA ALA A 44 -16.03 10.86 6.29
C ALA A 44 -14.99 11.04 5.17
N ALA A 45 -13.77 10.59 5.43
CA ALA A 45 -12.77 10.34 4.39
C ALA A 45 -12.78 8.84 4.07
N LEU A 46 -13.05 8.49 2.81
CA LEU A 46 -12.97 7.13 2.29
C LEU A 46 -11.69 7.00 1.46
N VAL A 47 -10.87 6.00 1.77
CA VAL A 47 -9.64 5.70 1.06
C VAL A 47 -9.79 4.33 0.40
N PHE A 48 -9.77 4.29 -0.92
CA PHE A 48 -9.59 3.06 -1.69
C PHE A 48 -8.10 2.77 -1.83
N ASP A 49 -7.64 1.74 -1.14
CA ASP A 49 -6.26 1.31 -1.21
C ASP A 49 -6.12 0.27 -2.32
N GLU A 50 -4.99 0.34 -3.05
CA GLU A 50 -4.74 -0.51 -4.21
C GLU A 50 -5.84 -0.40 -5.29
N TYR A 51 -6.20 0.83 -5.66
CA TYR A 51 -7.27 1.13 -6.60
C TYR A 51 -7.11 0.42 -7.95
N ASP A 52 -5.88 0.25 -8.40
CA ASP A 52 -5.51 -0.46 -9.62
C ASP A 52 -5.56 -2.00 -9.51
N ALA A 53 -5.72 -2.57 -8.31
CA ALA A 53 -6.00 -3.99 -8.11
C ALA A 53 -7.50 -4.31 -8.16
N GLY A 54 -8.36 -3.29 -8.06
CA GLY A 54 -9.80 -3.42 -8.14
C GLY A 54 -10.28 -3.78 -9.55
N ARG A 55 -11.38 -4.53 -9.64
CA ARG A 55 -12.00 -4.88 -10.92
C ARG A 55 -12.52 -3.61 -11.62
N PRO A 56 -12.14 -3.37 -12.89
CA PRO A 56 -12.55 -2.16 -13.62
C PRO A 56 -14.07 -1.99 -13.71
N ASP A 57 -14.83 -3.08 -13.87
CA ASP A 57 -16.29 -3.06 -13.94
C ASP A 57 -16.94 -2.62 -12.61
N VAL A 58 -16.34 -2.98 -11.48
CA VAL A 58 -16.79 -2.55 -10.16
C VAL A 58 -16.45 -1.08 -9.92
N MET A 59 -15.29 -0.63 -10.39
CA MET A 59 -14.84 0.75 -10.22
C MET A 59 -15.72 1.77 -10.96
N PHE A 60 -16.50 1.36 -11.96
CA PHE A 60 -17.50 2.23 -12.57
C PHE A 60 -18.56 2.76 -11.59
N VAL A 61 -18.80 2.04 -10.49
CA VAL A 61 -19.73 2.48 -9.43
C VAL A 61 -19.31 3.82 -8.83
N ILE A 62 -18.01 4.03 -8.65
CA ILE A 62 -17.49 5.27 -8.07
C ILE A 62 -17.28 6.39 -9.09
N GLN A 63 -17.30 6.06 -10.38
CA GLN A 63 -17.07 7.03 -11.44
C GLN A 63 -18.00 8.24 -11.35
N ARG A 64 -19.29 7.99 -11.10
CA ARG A 64 -20.29 9.07 -10.97
C ARG A 64 -20.09 9.89 -9.70
N VAL A 65 -19.51 9.31 -8.65
CA VAL A 65 -19.20 10.01 -7.40
C VAL A 65 -18.02 10.97 -7.56
N LEU A 66 -17.11 10.68 -8.49
CA LEU A 66 -15.94 11.51 -8.78
C LEU A 66 -16.25 12.77 -9.62
N GLU A 67 -17.43 12.87 -10.20
CA GLU A 67 -17.81 14.04 -11.00
C GLU A 67 -18.10 15.26 -10.10
N VAL A 68 -18.05 16.47 -10.68
CA VAL A 68 -18.22 17.74 -9.95
C VAL A 68 -19.53 17.80 -9.17
N ASP A 69 -20.62 17.30 -9.74
CA ASP A 69 -21.93 17.15 -9.09
C ASP A 69 -22.18 15.68 -8.72
N GLY A 70 -21.15 14.99 -8.30
CA GLY A 70 -21.13 13.55 -8.08
C GLY A 70 -22.26 13.08 -7.17
N LYS A 71 -22.90 11.98 -7.55
CA LYS A 71 -24.01 11.36 -6.81
C LYS A 71 -23.93 9.85 -6.95
N LEU A 72 -24.45 9.14 -5.98
CA LEU A 72 -24.63 7.70 -6.07
C LEU A 72 -26.13 7.39 -6.23
N THR A 73 -26.48 6.70 -7.32
CA THR A 73 -27.83 6.22 -7.52
C THR A 73 -27.94 4.75 -7.09
N LEU A 74 -28.77 4.50 -6.11
CA LEU A 74 -29.18 3.18 -5.66
C LEU A 74 -30.45 2.78 -6.41
N MET A 75 -30.32 2.06 -7.52
CA MET A 75 -31.44 1.69 -8.40
C MET A 75 -32.47 0.83 -7.66
N ASP A 76 -31.99 -0.14 -6.88
CA ASP A 76 -32.82 -1.08 -6.14
C ASP A 76 -33.68 -0.37 -5.06
N GLN A 77 -33.25 0.81 -4.64
CA GLN A 77 -33.95 1.65 -3.65
C GLN A 77 -34.63 2.88 -4.24
N SER A 78 -34.51 3.08 -5.55
CA SER A 78 -34.95 4.33 -6.21
C SER A 78 -34.47 5.59 -5.48
N LYS A 79 -33.26 5.55 -4.91
CA LYS A 79 -32.67 6.59 -4.05
C LYS A 79 -31.44 7.20 -4.72
N VAL A 80 -31.32 8.51 -4.66
CA VAL A 80 -30.13 9.24 -5.07
C VAL A 80 -29.47 9.82 -3.82
N ILE A 81 -28.22 9.44 -3.59
CA ILE A 81 -27.41 9.92 -2.47
C ILE A 81 -26.50 11.03 -2.97
N GLN A 82 -26.60 12.20 -2.34
CA GLN A 82 -25.65 13.30 -2.53
C GLN A 82 -24.55 13.20 -1.47
N PRO A 83 -23.28 13.40 -1.84
CA PRO A 83 -22.20 13.40 -0.87
C PRO A 83 -22.39 14.49 0.18
N HIS A 84 -22.08 14.13 1.42
CA HIS A 84 -22.01 15.10 2.50
C HIS A 84 -20.93 16.16 2.19
N PRO A 85 -21.12 17.46 2.52
CA PRO A 85 -20.17 18.53 2.18
C PRO A 85 -18.72 18.28 2.65
N PHE A 86 -18.55 17.52 3.72
CA PHE A 86 -17.24 17.13 4.24
C PHE A 86 -16.79 15.72 3.83
N PHE A 87 -17.52 15.04 2.97
CA PHE A 87 -17.04 13.77 2.40
C PHE A 87 -15.81 14.03 1.51
N ARG A 88 -14.82 13.16 1.64
CA ARG A 88 -13.63 13.16 0.78
C ARG A 88 -13.30 11.74 0.35
N LEU A 89 -12.91 11.61 -0.92
CA LEU A 89 -12.50 10.35 -1.52
C LEU A 89 -11.03 10.41 -1.92
N PHE A 90 -10.29 9.38 -1.51
CA PHE A 90 -8.88 9.20 -1.83
C PHE A 90 -8.67 7.81 -2.40
N SER A 91 -7.59 7.63 -3.15
CA SER A 91 -7.12 6.30 -3.53
C SER A 91 -5.61 6.25 -3.53
N THR A 92 -5.07 5.03 -3.38
CA THR A 92 -3.66 4.73 -3.65
C THR A 92 -3.58 3.75 -4.81
N SER A 93 -2.51 3.81 -5.58
CA SER A 93 -2.24 2.85 -6.64
C SER A 93 -0.73 2.69 -6.84
N ASN A 94 -0.31 1.54 -7.29
CA ASN A 94 1.10 1.23 -7.54
C ASN A 94 1.53 1.57 -8.98
N THR A 95 0.60 1.49 -9.94
CA THR A 95 0.89 1.63 -11.38
C THR A 95 0.28 2.88 -12.00
N VAL A 96 -0.33 3.76 -11.20
CA VAL A 96 -1.10 4.93 -11.66
C VAL A 96 -2.18 4.52 -12.69
N GLY A 97 -2.66 3.26 -12.62
CA GLY A 97 -3.68 2.76 -13.54
C GLY A 97 -3.19 2.40 -14.94
N LEU A 98 -1.89 2.38 -15.18
CA LEU A 98 -1.31 1.99 -16.47
C LEU A 98 -1.13 0.47 -16.61
N GLY A 99 -1.36 -0.29 -15.54
CA GLY A 99 -1.07 -1.70 -15.44
C GLY A 99 0.42 -1.96 -15.18
N ASP A 100 0.74 -3.21 -14.83
CA ASP A 100 2.10 -3.61 -14.53
C ASP A 100 2.91 -3.85 -15.81
N THR A 101 3.84 -2.96 -16.10
CA THR A 101 4.80 -3.10 -17.20
C THR A 101 6.15 -3.67 -16.74
N THR A 102 6.35 -3.76 -15.42
CA THR A 102 7.64 -4.13 -14.80
C THR A 102 7.66 -5.55 -14.25
N GLY A 103 6.51 -6.19 -14.11
CA GLY A 103 6.38 -7.50 -13.46
C GLY A 103 6.46 -7.45 -11.92
N LEU A 104 6.47 -6.26 -11.32
CA LEU A 104 6.57 -6.07 -9.87
C LEU A 104 5.22 -6.02 -9.15
N TYR A 105 4.19 -5.63 -9.88
CA TYR A 105 2.86 -5.36 -9.32
C TYR A 105 1.81 -6.28 -9.97
N HIS A 106 2.06 -7.59 -9.89
CA HIS A 106 1.13 -8.60 -10.40
C HIS A 106 -0.27 -8.41 -9.79
N GLY A 107 -1.29 -8.56 -10.63
CA GLY A 107 -2.69 -8.38 -10.22
C GLY A 107 -3.23 -6.97 -10.39
N THR A 108 -2.40 -5.98 -10.73
CA THR A 108 -2.90 -4.65 -11.10
C THR A 108 -3.54 -4.67 -12.49
N GLN A 109 -4.59 -3.88 -12.65
CA GLN A 109 -5.39 -3.76 -13.87
C GLN A 109 -5.12 -2.42 -14.55
N GLN A 110 -5.32 -2.37 -15.87
CA GLN A 110 -5.38 -1.08 -16.55
C GLN A 110 -6.70 -0.38 -16.21
N ILE A 111 -6.60 0.83 -15.69
CA ILE A 111 -7.76 1.67 -15.40
C ILE A 111 -8.16 2.41 -16.68
N ASN A 112 -9.46 2.47 -16.94
CA ASN A 112 -9.99 3.22 -18.07
C ASN A 112 -9.59 4.71 -17.98
N GLN A 113 -9.14 5.29 -19.09
CA GLN A 113 -8.69 6.68 -19.15
C GLN A 113 -9.74 7.66 -18.63
N GLY A 114 -11.01 7.41 -18.94
CA GLY A 114 -12.11 8.25 -18.44
C GLY A 114 -12.31 8.16 -16.92
N GLN A 115 -11.93 7.08 -16.28
CA GLN A 115 -11.93 6.99 -14.80
C GLN A 115 -10.75 7.76 -14.22
N MET A 116 -9.57 7.67 -14.83
CA MET A 116 -8.39 8.42 -14.41
C MET A 116 -8.61 9.93 -14.52
N ASP A 117 -9.22 10.39 -15.59
CA ASP A 117 -9.51 11.81 -15.84
C ASP A 117 -10.42 12.44 -14.76
N ARG A 118 -11.20 11.63 -14.05
CA ARG A 118 -12.08 12.12 -12.97
C ARG A 118 -11.38 12.34 -11.63
N TRP A 119 -10.15 11.85 -11.47
CA TRP A 119 -9.34 12.18 -10.31
C TRP A 119 -8.73 13.56 -10.48
N ASN A 120 -9.21 14.53 -9.71
CA ASN A 120 -8.81 15.92 -9.84
C ASN A 120 -7.34 16.19 -9.46
N ILE A 121 -6.80 15.37 -8.58
CA ILE A 121 -5.43 15.48 -8.09
C ILE A 121 -4.80 14.10 -8.13
N VAL A 122 -3.71 13.99 -8.88
CA VAL A 122 -2.84 12.80 -8.89
C VAL A 122 -1.45 13.23 -8.45
N SER A 123 -0.96 12.65 -7.36
CA SER A 123 0.36 12.94 -6.81
C SER A 123 1.20 11.68 -6.79
N THR A 124 2.41 11.78 -7.32
CA THR A 124 3.37 10.69 -7.26
C THR A 124 4.20 10.82 -5.98
N LEU A 125 4.24 9.75 -5.19
CA LEU A 125 5.08 9.64 -4.02
C LEU A 125 6.34 8.84 -4.38
N ASN A 126 7.49 9.34 -3.97
CA ASN A 126 8.77 8.66 -4.11
C ASN A 126 9.35 8.37 -2.72
N TYR A 127 10.51 7.72 -2.67
CA TYR A 127 11.22 7.49 -1.42
C TYR A 127 11.54 8.82 -0.73
N LEU A 128 11.52 8.78 0.60
CA LEU A 128 11.84 9.94 1.42
C LEU A 128 13.34 10.30 1.31
N PRO A 129 13.71 11.57 1.50
CA PRO A 129 15.09 11.95 1.73
C PRO A 129 15.66 11.20 2.94
N PHE A 130 16.96 10.88 2.88
CA PHE A 130 17.68 10.11 3.89
C PHE A 130 17.38 10.57 5.34
N ASP A 131 17.50 11.88 5.59
CA ASP A 131 17.29 12.42 6.93
C ASP A 131 15.86 12.20 7.44
N LYS A 132 14.87 12.29 6.57
CA LYS A 132 13.46 12.06 6.91
C LYS A 132 13.15 10.59 7.17
N GLU A 133 13.75 9.71 6.40
CA GLU A 133 13.62 8.27 6.64
C GLU A 133 14.28 7.89 7.98
N LEU A 134 15.45 8.46 8.28
CA LEU A 134 16.14 8.25 9.55
C LEU A 134 15.31 8.76 10.75
N GLU A 135 14.69 9.94 10.65
CA GLU A 135 13.78 10.47 11.67
C GLU A 135 12.64 9.46 11.97
N ILE A 136 12.04 8.88 10.94
CA ILE A 136 10.93 7.92 11.08
C ILE A 136 11.41 6.63 11.75
N VAL A 137 12.53 6.08 11.27
CA VAL A 137 13.07 4.82 11.82
C VAL A 137 13.48 4.99 13.27
N LEU A 138 14.07 6.13 13.65
CA LEU A 138 14.40 6.48 15.04
C LEU A 138 13.16 6.66 15.92
N ALA A 139 12.12 7.29 15.39
CA ALA A 139 10.88 7.50 16.14
C ALA A 139 10.17 6.16 16.48
N THR A 140 10.32 5.17 15.60
CA THR A 140 9.75 3.83 15.79
C THR A 140 10.62 2.96 16.71
N ASN A 141 11.95 3.10 16.63
CA ASN A 141 12.92 2.31 17.40
C ASN A 141 13.60 3.16 18.47
N LYS A 142 12.85 3.54 19.51
CA LYS A 142 13.30 4.49 20.54
C LYS A 142 14.56 4.01 21.29
N ASP A 143 14.71 2.72 21.46
CA ASP A 143 15.86 2.11 22.17
C ASP A 143 17.18 2.29 21.40
N LEU A 144 17.09 2.48 20.07
CA LEU A 144 18.23 2.79 19.20
C LEU A 144 18.50 4.31 19.07
N ASN A 145 17.87 5.15 19.85
CA ASN A 145 18.11 6.59 19.82
C ASN A 145 19.35 7.03 20.66
N ASN A 146 20.43 6.32 20.46
CA ASN A 146 21.77 6.62 20.98
C ASN A 146 22.76 6.74 19.81
N LYS A 147 24.03 7.04 20.08
CA LYS A 147 25.03 7.26 19.02
C LYS A 147 25.21 6.03 18.12
N ASP A 148 25.39 4.86 18.73
CA ASP A 148 25.65 3.62 18.01
C ASP A 148 24.41 3.16 17.23
N GLY A 149 23.23 3.29 17.82
CA GLY A 149 21.95 3.00 17.14
C GLY A 149 21.69 3.90 15.96
N LYS A 150 22.01 5.21 16.05
CA LYS A 150 21.90 6.14 14.93
C LYS A 150 22.84 5.76 13.79
N GLU A 151 24.05 5.34 14.08
CA GLU A 151 25.01 4.86 13.08
C GLU A 151 24.50 3.59 12.41
N LEU A 152 24.03 2.61 13.21
CA LEU A 152 23.39 1.39 12.72
C LEU A 152 22.25 1.69 11.76
N LEU A 153 21.26 2.49 12.18
CA LEU A 153 20.10 2.83 11.35
C LEU A 153 20.48 3.63 10.10
N SER A 154 21.48 4.51 10.22
CA SER A 154 22.02 5.22 9.04
C SER A 154 22.61 4.25 8.02
N ASN A 155 23.33 3.22 8.45
CA ASN A 155 23.89 2.23 7.56
C ASN A 155 22.80 1.36 6.91
N MET A 156 21.74 1.00 7.66
CA MET A 156 20.59 0.30 7.11
C MET A 156 19.93 1.10 5.97
N ILE A 157 19.71 2.40 6.16
CA ILE A 157 19.12 3.26 5.13
C ILE A 157 20.06 3.41 3.92
N LYS A 158 21.39 3.49 4.14
CA LYS A 158 22.36 3.48 3.03
C LYS A 158 22.26 2.21 2.18
N VAL A 159 22.12 1.04 2.80
CA VAL A 159 21.89 -0.22 2.06
C VAL A 159 20.59 -0.13 1.27
N ALA A 160 19.50 0.36 1.88
CA ALA A 160 18.24 0.56 1.17
C ALA A 160 18.39 1.49 -0.04
N ASP A 161 19.14 2.59 0.09
CA ASP A 161 19.41 3.52 -1.02
C ASP A 161 20.23 2.86 -2.13
N LEU A 162 21.18 1.99 -1.79
CA LEU A 162 21.91 1.22 -2.79
C LEU A 162 21.01 0.24 -3.54
N THR A 163 20.10 -0.46 -2.85
CA THR A 163 19.12 -1.34 -3.52
C THR A 163 18.19 -0.54 -4.45
N ARG A 164 17.73 0.64 -4.02
CA ARG A 164 16.88 1.52 -4.84
C ARG A 164 17.60 2.02 -6.08
N LYS A 165 18.88 2.37 -5.97
CA LYS A 165 19.72 2.77 -7.10
C LYS A 165 19.99 1.60 -8.04
N GLY A 166 20.35 0.44 -7.51
CA GLY A 166 20.56 -0.78 -8.28
C GLY A 166 19.30 -1.19 -9.06
N PHE A 167 18.12 -1.04 -8.44
CA PHE A 167 16.84 -1.27 -9.12
C PHE A 167 16.63 -0.28 -10.30
N VAL A 168 16.83 1.01 -10.08
CA VAL A 168 16.68 2.03 -11.14
C VAL A 168 17.67 1.78 -12.28
N ASN A 169 18.87 1.29 -11.98
CA ASN A 169 19.89 0.98 -12.99
C ASN A 169 19.63 -0.38 -13.70
N GLY A 170 18.71 -1.21 -13.20
CA GLY A 170 18.47 -2.53 -13.73
C GLY A 170 19.45 -3.61 -13.27
N ASP A 171 20.25 -3.32 -12.23
CA ASP A 171 21.22 -4.27 -11.66
C ASP A 171 20.54 -5.36 -10.83
N ILE A 172 19.39 -5.03 -10.21
CA ILE A 172 18.56 -5.91 -9.38
C ILE A 172 17.07 -5.62 -9.63
N SER A 173 16.23 -6.62 -9.44
CA SER A 173 14.77 -6.51 -9.54
C SER A 173 14.07 -6.28 -8.21
N THR A 174 14.77 -6.57 -7.11
CA THR A 174 14.23 -6.45 -5.74
C THR A 174 14.67 -5.12 -5.12
N VAL A 175 13.73 -4.40 -4.48
CA VAL A 175 14.00 -3.11 -3.87
C VAL A 175 13.59 -3.08 -2.40
N MET A 176 14.41 -2.42 -1.56
CA MET A 176 14.11 -2.26 -0.15
C MET A 176 13.25 -1.01 0.08
N SER A 177 12.01 -1.24 0.54
CA SER A 177 11.09 -0.17 0.93
C SER A 177 11.42 0.36 2.34
N PRO A 178 10.93 1.56 2.73
CA PRO A 178 11.05 2.06 4.10
C PRO A 178 10.45 1.10 5.14
N ARG A 179 9.37 0.38 4.80
CA ARG A 179 8.79 -0.66 5.65
C ARG A 179 9.78 -1.79 5.91
N THR A 180 10.55 -2.18 4.90
CA THR A 180 11.57 -3.23 5.05
C THR A 180 12.70 -2.78 5.97
N VAL A 181 13.10 -1.50 5.91
CA VAL A 181 14.10 -0.92 6.84
C VAL A 181 13.59 -0.95 8.28
N LEU A 182 12.32 -0.60 8.52
CA LEU A 182 11.69 -0.67 9.84
C LEU A 182 11.69 -2.10 10.39
N HIS A 183 11.28 -3.09 9.58
CA HIS A 183 11.29 -4.49 9.99
C HIS A 183 12.71 -5.01 10.22
N TRP A 184 13.71 -4.55 9.44
CA TRP A 184 15.10 -4.91 9.67
C TRP A 184 15.62 -4.38 11.01
N ALA A 185 15.33 -3.11 11.32
CA ALA A 185 15.69 -2.51 12.60
C ALA A 185 15.04 -3.25 13.78
N GLU A 186 13.75 -3.56 13.69
CA GLU A 186 12.99 -4.32 14.69
C GLU A 186 13.57 -5.74 14.87
N ASN A 187 13.82 -6.46 13.78
CA ASN A 187 14.42 -7.79 13.83
C ASN A 187 15.84 -7.75 14.38
N THR A 188 16.62 -6.70 14.13
CA THR A 188 17.93 -6.51 14.71
C THR A 188 17.85 -6.39 16.23
N ASP A 189 16.84 -5.70 16.73
CA ASP A 189 16.64 -5.63 18.19
C ASP A 189 16.21 -6.97 18.79
N ILE A 190 15.41 -7.76 18.08
CA ILE A 190 14.98 -9.08 18.52
C ILE A 190 16.15 -10.09 18.54
N PHE A 191 16.88 -10.18 17.43
CA PHE A 191 17.92 -11.20 17.26
C PHE A 191 19.31 -10.77 17.73
N LYS A 192 19.51 -9.48 18.01
CA LYS A 192 20.79 -8.87 18.42
C LYS A 192 21.93 -9.10 17.43
N ASP A 193 21.60 -9.33 16.16
CA ASP A 193 22.50 -9.53 15.03
C ASP A 193 21.92 -8.84 13.78
N GLN A 194 22.56 -7.75 13.35
CA GLN A 194 22.09 -6.97 12.21
C GLN A 194 22.24 -7.70 10.87
N GLY A 195 23.26 -8.54 10.72
CA GLY A 195 23.50 -9.31 9.50
C GLY A 195 22.51 -10.46 9.35
N TYR A 196 22.27 -11.20 10.41
CA TYR A 196 21.23 -12.23 10.43
C TYR A 196 19.85 -11.63 10.21
N ALA A 197 19.52 -10.52 10.90
CA ALA A 197 18.27 -9.81 10.71
C ALA A 197 18.10 -9.32 9.27
N PHE A 198 19.16 -8.83 8.62
CA PHE A 198 19.12 -8.44 7.21
C PHE A 198 18.79 -9.64 6.31
N ARG A 199 19.45 -10.75 6.53
CA ARG A 199 19.24 -11.98 5.75
C ARG A 199 17.78 -12.42 5.78
N ILE A 200 17.20 -12.55 6.98
CA ILE A 200 15.82 -13.04 7.13
C ILE A 200 14.76 -12.00 6.74
N THR A 201 15.08 -10.71 6.85
CA THR A 201 14.14 -9.64 6.50
C THR A 201 14.11 -9.36 5.01
N PHE A 202 15.24 -9.38 4.34
CA PHE A 202 15.36 -8.95 2.95
C PHE A 202 16.08 -9.95 2.04
N LEU A 203 17.31 -10.37 2.34
CA LEU A 203 18.13 -11.13 1.41
C LEU A 203 17.48 -12.46 0.96
N ASN A 204 16.81 -13.16 1.87
CA ASN A 204 16.13 -14.42 1.55
C ASN A 204 14.92 -14.28 0.60
N LYS A 205 14.45 -13.06 0.38
CA LYS A 205 13.38 -12.74 -0.58
C LYS A 205 13.90 -12.42 -1.98
N CYS A 206 15.20 -12.24 -2.11
CA CYS A 206 15.85 -11.85 -3.36
C CYS A 206 16.18 -13.07 -4.22
N ASP A 207 16.23 -12.87 -5.53
CA ASP A 207 16.71 -13.88 -6.46
C ASP A 207 18.16 -14.29 -6.15
N GLU A 208 18.52 -15.54 -6.37
CA GLU A 208 19.85 -16.06 -6.09
C GLU A 208 20.97 -15.30 -6.81
N LEU A 209 20.68 -14.82 -8.04
CA LEU A 209 21.66 -14.04 -8.82
C LEU A 209 21.90 -12.65 -8.22
N GLU A 210 20.89 -12.08 -7.56
CA GLU A 210 20.96 -10.76 -6.93
C GLU A 210 21.58 -10.78 -5.54
N LYS A 211 21.51 -11.91 -4.83
CA LYS A 211 22.01 -12.04 -3.46
C LYS A 211 23.47 -11.60 -3.32
N LYS A 212 24.29 -11.89 -4.32
CA LYS A 212 25.72 -11.48 -4.31
C LYS A 212 25.84 -9.97 -4.35
N ILE A 213 25.16 -9.29 -5.26
CA ILE A 213 25.17 -7.83 -5.40
C ILE A 213 24.65 -7.16 -4.12
N ILE A 214 23.56 -7.69 -3.58
CA ILE A 214 22.94 -7.17 -2.37
C ILE A 214 23.83 -7.39 -1.14
N SER A 215 24.55 -8.51 -1.06
CA SER A 215 25.56 -8.75 -0.02
C SER A 215 26.71 -7.77 -0.11
N GLU A 216 27.17 -7.42 -1.31
CA GLU A 216 28.17 -6.37 -1.52
C GLU A 216 27.68 -4.99 -1.06
N TYR A 217 26.38 -4.67 -1.24
CA TYR A 217 25.80 -3.42 -0.71
C TYR A 217 25.85 -3.38 0.81
N TYR A 218 25.52 -4.50 1.46
CA TYR A 218 25.63 -4.63 2.91
C TYR A 218 27.08 -4.44 3.39
N GLN A 219 28.02 -5.16 2.79
CA GLN A 219 29.45 -5.07 3.13
C GLN A 219 29.99 -3.64 2.99
N ARG A 220 29.60 -2.91 1.94
CA ARG A 220 30.02 -1.50 1.74
C ARG A 220 29.56 -0.56 2.85
N CYS A 221 28.40 -0.84 3.46
CA CYS A 221 27.84 0.04 4.47
C CYS A 221 28.22 -0.35 5.88
N PHE A 222 28.41 -1.65 6.15
CA PHE A 222 28.73 -2.17 7.47
C PHE A 222 30.21 -2.55 7.66
N GLY A 223 30.96 -2.71 6.58
CA GLY A 223 32.39 -3.07 6.63
C GLY A 223 32.64 -4.53 6.98
N GLU A 224 31.63 -5.36 7.01
CA GLU A 224 31.68 -6.78 7.33
C GLU A 224 30.89 -7.62 6.35
N ASP A 225 31.26 -8.87 6.20
CA ASP A 225 30.52 -9.83 5.39
C ASP A 225 29.25 -10.28 6.11
N LEU A 226 28.23 -10.64 5.33
CA LEU A 226 27.03 -11.22 5.90
C LEU A 226 27.33 -12.61 6.50
N PRO A 227 26.79 -12.91 7.69
CA PRO A 227 26.94 -14.24 8.27
C PRO A 227 26.39 -15.31 7.31
N GLU A 228 27.06 -16.45 7.24
CA GLU A 228 26.58 -17.58 6.45
C GLU A 228 25.18 -18.03 6.94
N SER A 229 24.42 -18.63 6.03
CA SER A 229 23.16 -19.24 6.42
C SER A 229 23.42 -20.40 7.35
N SER A 230 22.80 -20.40 8.52
CA SER A 230 22.86 -21.48 9.48
C SER A 230 21.93 -22.65 9.15
N ILE A 231 21.43 -22.73 7.91
CA ILE A 231 20.56 -23.81 7.41
C ILE A 231 21.21 -24.46 6.21
#